data_d2cf77fbcf881c74186eb36b97a59fa0
#
_entry.id   d2cf77fbcf881c74186eb36b97a59fa0
#
_cell.length_a   1.000
_cell.length_b   1.000
_cell.length_c   1.000
_cell.angle_alpha   90.00
_cell.angle_beta   90.00
_cell.angle_gamma   90.00
#
_symmetry.space_group_name_H-M   'P 1'
#
loop_
_entity.id
_entity.type
_entity.pdbx_description
1 polymer ?
#
loop_
_entity_poly.entity_id
_entity_poly.type
_entity_poly.pdbx_seq_one_letter_code
_entity_poly.pdbx_strand_id
1 'polypeptide(L)'
;DMLSFSAHKFHGPKGVGALVVKKGTRWAPVFLGGSQEKGRRPGTENVAGIVAMAAACDLAHSHVEMIQTHVRRLRDRLEAELIAAIPDLFVNGGECERLPNTSNIGFPGLDAHALLVNLDEAGICVSAGSACHSGAASPSHVLAAMGLSPEEASSCLRFSLSTMTTEEDISYCTETIPRIVDRMRRNFISA
;
A
#
# COMPACT_ATOMS: atom_id res chain seq x y z
N ASP A 1 2.58 9.91 20.73
CA ASP A 1 2.97 9.25 21.98
C ASP A 1 3.35 7.78 21.79
N MET A 2 2.71 7.07 20.85
CA MET A 2 2.98 5.68 20.53
C MET A 2 2.98 5.46 19.01
N LEU A 3 3.85 4.55 18.52
CA LEU A 3 3.91 4.12 17.14
C LEU A 3 4.08 2.61 17.10
N SER A 4 3.20 1.90 16.41
CA SER A 4 3.34 0.47 16.13
C SER A 4 3.65 0.23 14.66
N PHE A 5 4.51 -0.75 14.37
CA PHE A 5 4.83 -1.14 13.01
C PHE A 5 5.16 -2.63 12.93
N SER A 6 5.00 -3.20 11.74
CA SER A 6 5.28 -4.60 11.46
C SER A 6 6.41 -4.73 10.45
N ALA A 7 7.37 -5.60 10.73
CA ALA A 7 8.58 -5.75 9.91
C ALA A 7 8.29 -6.05 8.44
N HIS A 8 7.28 -6.87 8.15
CA HIS A 8 6.90 -7.24 6.78
C HIS A 8 6.38 -6.07 5.92
N LYS A 9 6.15 -4.88 6.50
CA LYS A 9 5.77 -3.67 5.75
C LYS A 9 6.97 -2.91 5.17
N PHE A 10 8.20 -3.29 5.56
CA PHE A 10 9.45 -2.72 5.05
C PHE A 10 10.52 -3.81 4.82
N HIS A 11 10.08 -4.91 4.20
CA HIS A 11 10.90 -6.04 3.75
C HIS A 11 11.51 -6.91 4.86
N GLY A 12 11.10 -6.74 6.11
CA GLY A 12 11.45 -7.65 7.21
C GLY A 12 10.54 -8.89 7.25
N PRO A 13 10.79 -9.83 8.18
CA PRO A 13 10.02 -11.06 8.28
C PRO A 13 8.60 -10.83 8.81
N LYS A 14 7.68 -11.73 8.45
CA LYS A 14 6.36 -11.83 9.09
C LYS A 14 6.48 -12.30 10.53
N GLY A 15 5.51 -11.97 11.37
CA GLY A 15 5.44 -12.46 12.76
C GLY A 15 6.27 -11.67 13.77
N VAL A 16 6.86 -10.55 13.37
CA VAL A 16 7.58 -9.63 14.26
C VAL A 16 7.21 -8.17 13.95
N GLY A 17 7.15 -7.38 15.00
CA GLY A 17 6.88 -5.96 14.94
C GLY A 17 7.33 -5.27 16.22
N ALA A 18 7.16 -3.96 16.30
CA ALA A 18 7.53 -3.17 17.46
C ALA A 18 6.46 -2.14 17.83
N LEU A 19 6.46 -1.81 19.11
CA LEU A 19 5.75 -0.66 19.66
C LEU A 19 6.77 0.31 20.26
N VAL A 20 6.87 1.48 19.65
CA VAL A 20 7.65 2.61 20.20
C VAL A 20 6.73 3.42 21.10
N VAL A 21 7.17 3.68 22.33
CA VAL A 21 6.42 4.47 23.31
C VAL A 21 7.31 5.62 23.76
N LYS A 22 6.83 6.84 23.57
CA LYS A 22 7.52 8.06 24.02
C LYS A 22 7.70 8.03 25.54
N LYS A 23 8.88 8.43 26.01
CA LYS A 23 9.18 8.48 27.45
C LYS A 23 8.16 9.38 28.17
N GLY A 24 7.57 8.86 29.26
CA GLY A 24 6.55 9.57 30.04
C GLY A 24 5.11 9.25 29.63
N THR A 25 4.87 8.57 28.51
CA THR A 25 3.55 8.12 28.12
C THR A 25 3.06 7.01 29.07
N ARG A 26 1.91 7.22 29.69
CA ARG A 26 1.26 6.22 30.56
C ARG A 26 0.54 5.18 29.70
N TRP A 27 0.82 3.91 29.93
CA TRP A 27 0.14 2.81 29.27
C TRP A 27 0.23 1.54 30.12
N ALA A 28 -0.62 0.57 29.89
CA ALA A 28 -0.61 -0.72 30.56
C ALA A 28 -0.52 -1.85 29.52
N PRO A 29 0.20 -2.93 29.81
CA PRO A 29 0.22 -4.12 28.96
C PRO A 29 -1.19 -4.74 28.89
N VAL A 30 -1.59 -5.16 27.69
CA VAL A 30 -2.86 -5.84 27.45
C VAL A 30 -2.78 -7.32 27.89
N PHE A 31 -1.61 -7.93 27.74
CA PHE A 31 -1.36 -9.32 28.13
C PHE A 31 -0.59 -9.36 29.44
N LEU A 32 -1.01 -10.25 30.32
CA LEU A 32 -0.34 -10.52 31.60
C LEU A 32 0.45 -11.82 31.52
N GLY A 33 1.60 -11.89 32.20
CA GLY A 33 2.46 -13.09 32.21
C GLY A 33 3.87 -12.81 32.71
N GLY A 34 4.87 -13.39 32.08
CA GLY A 34 6.28 -13.23 32.43
C GLY A 34 6.81 -11.80 32.28
N SER A 35 7.98 -11.55 32.80
CA SER A 35 8.63 -10.23 32.90
C SER A 35 9.36 -9.77 31.63
N GLN A 36 9.18 -10.49 30.51
CA GLN A 36 9.82 -10.15 29.25
C GLN A 36 9.48 -8.72 28.81
N GLU A 37 10.34 -8.11 28.02
CA GLU A 37 10.22 -6.71 27.61
C GLU A 37 9.99 -5.74 28.79
N LYS A 38 10.65 -6.01 29.93
CA LYS A 38 10.47 -5.26 31.19
C LYS A 38 9.02 -5.27 31.72
N GLY A 39 8.36 -6.43 31.62
CA GLY A 39 6.96 -6.63 32.01
C GLY A 39 5.93 -6.02 31.08
N ARG A 40 6.34 -5.63 29.86
CA ARG A 40 5.46 -4.95 28.92
C ARG A 40 4.79 -5.88 27.93
N ARG A 41 5.47 -6.98 27.59
CA ARG A 41 4.95 -7.97 26.64
C ARG A 41 5.47 -9.35 27.06
N PRO A 42 4.63 -10.21 27.63
CA PRO A 42 5.05 -11.55 28.09
C PRO A 42 5.29 -12.49 26.92
N GLY A 43 6.00 -13.58 27.19
CA GLY A 43 6.38 -14.60 26.22
C GLY A 43 7.83 -14.46 25.77
N THR A 44 8.46 -15.60 25.51
CA THR A 44 9.86 -15.65 25.05
C THR A 44 10.06 -14.79 23.81
N GLU A 45 11.13 -14.02 23.80
CA GLU A 45 11.47 -13.11 22.72
C GLU A 45 11.79 -13.89 21.43
N ASN A 46 11.20 -13.46 20.32
CA ASN A 46 11.55 -13.96 18.99
C ASN A 46 12.86 -13.31 18.52
N VAL A 47 13.99 -13.76 19.09
CA VAL A 47 15.31 -13.17 18.83
C VAL A 47 15.65 -13.13 17.35
N ALA A 48 15.41 -14.23 16.63
CA ALA A 48 15.68 -14.29 15.19
C ALA A 48 14.85 -13.23 14.40
N GLY A 49 13.57 -13.12 14.71
CA GLY A 49 12.69 -12.10 14.09
C GLY A 49 13.12 -10.68 14.46
N ILE A 50 13.53 -10.44 15.70
CA ILE A 50 13.98 -9.12 16.18
C ILE A 50 15.27 -8.70 15.44
N VAL A 51 16.26 -9.60 15.31
CA VAL A 51 17.50 -9.32 14.58
C VAL A 51 17.22 -9.06 13.10
N ALA A 52 16.36 -9.87 12.48
CA ALA A 52 16.00 -9.66 11.08
C ALA A 52 15.21 -8.36 10.87
N MET A 53 14.35 -7.99 11.81
CA MET A 53 13.65 -6.67 11.77
C MET A 53 14.65 -5.52 11.91
N ALA A 54 15.66 -5.62 12.77
CA ALA A 54 16.70 -4.61 12.92
C ALA A 54 17.48 -4.42 11.60
N ALA A 55 17.89 -5.51 10.95
CA ALA A 55 18.53 -5.44 9.63
C ALA A 55 17.65 -4.78 8.58
N ALA A 56 16.34 -5.06 8.58
CA ALA A 56 15.39 -4.40 7.68
C ALA A 56 15.24 -2.89 7.99
N CYS A 57 15.29 -2.48 9.25
CA CYS A 57 15.30 -1.07 9.65
C CYS A 57 16.55 -0.35 9.13
N ASP A 58 17.73 -0.97 9.25
CA ASP A 58 18.98 -0.39 8.76
C ASP A 58 18.95 -0.20 7.24
N LEU A 59 18.46 -1.20 6.50
CA LEU A 59 18.26 -1.11 5.06
C LEU A 59 17.24 -0.02 4.69
N ALA A 60 16.09 0.04 5.37
CA ALA A 60 15.09 1.06 5.12
C ALA A 60 15.65 2.48 5.37
N HIS A 61 16.44 2.63 6.42
CA HIS A 61 17.11 3.91 6.73
C HIS A 61 18.11 4.31 5.64
N SER A 62 18.94 3.36 5.18
CA SER A 62 19.92 3.62 4.11
C SER A 62 19.28 3.94 2.76
N HIS A 63 18.05 3.52 2.51
CA HIS A 63 17.31 3.72 1.27
C HIS A 63 16.37 4.94 1.29
N VAL A 64 16.30 5.72 2.37
CA VAL A 64 15.35 6.85 2.48
C VAL A 64 15.52 7.84 1.33
N GLU A 65 16.75 8.23 0.98
CA GLU A 65 17.00 9.16 -0.12
C GLU A 65 16.57 8.57 -1.49
N MET A 66 16.87 7.31 -1.73
CA MET A 66 16.43 6.59 -2.95
C MET A 66 14.92 6.53 -3.05
N ILE A 67 14.22 6.30 -1.93
CA ILE A 67 12.75 6.27 -1.90
C ILE A 67 12.18 7.66 -2.18
N GLN A 68 12.76 8.70 -1.60
CA GLN A 68 12.31 10.09 -1.77
C GLN A 68 12.57 10.66 -3.17
N THR A 69 13.52 10.10 -3.91
CA THR A 69 13.92 10.57 -5.24
C THR A 69 13.48 9.61 -6.33
N HIS A 70 14.14 8.46 -6.43
CA HIS A 70 13.93 7.50 -7.54
C HIS A 70 12.53 6.87 -7.49
N VAL A 71 12.12 6.32 -6.34
CA VAL A 71 10.81 5.67 -6.23
C VAL A 71 9.67 6.68 -6.42
N ARG A 72 9.83 7.90 -5.89
CA ARG A 72 8.90 9.00 -6.15
C ARG A 72 8.76 9.28 -7.65
N ARG A 73 9.88 9.38 -8.36
CA ARG A 73 9.88 9.63 -9.81
C ARG A 73 9.15 8.51 -10.57
N LEU A 74 9.38 7.26 -10.21
CA LEU A 74 8.68 6.13 -10.81
C LEU A 74 7.16 6.19 -10.56
N ARG A 75 6.73 6.51 -9.35
CA ARG A 75 5.33 6.70 -9.00
C ARG A 75 4.70 7.86 -9.78
N ASP A 76 5.38 9.01 -9.86
CA ASP A 76 4.89 10.18 -10.56
C ASP A 76 4.79 9.90 -12.08
N ARG A 77 5.74 9.16 -12.65
CA ARG A 77 5.70 8.69 -14.03
C ARG A 77 4.50 7.78 -14.28
N LEU A 78 4.28 6.77 -13.41
CA LEU A 78 3.13 5.88 -13.51
C LEU A 78 1.81 6.65 -13.54
N GLU A 79 1.63 7.59 -12.63
CA GLU A 79 0.43 8.44 -12.56
C GLU A 79 0.24 9.26 -13.83
N ALA A 80 1.27 9.98 -14.24
CA ALA A 80 1.21 10.87 -15.41
C ALA A 80 0.88 10.11 -16.70
N GLU A 81 1.55 8.97 -16.94
CA GLU A 81 1.33 8.16 -18.15
C GLU A 81 -0.05 7.50 -18.15
N LEU A 82 -0.53 7.00 -17.00
CA LEU A 82 -1.88 6.43 -16.90
C LEU A 82 -2.97 7.49 -17.11
N ILE A 83 -2.84 8.67 -16.50
CA ILE A 83 -3.78 9.79 -16.67
C ILE A 83 -3.81 10.23 -18.14
N ALA A 84 -2.67 10.26 -18.81
CA ALA A 84 -2.60 10.64 -20.24
C ALA A 84 -3.24 9.58 -21.15
N ALA A 85 -3.17 8.30 -20.79
CA ALA A 85 -3.65 7.19 -21.62
C ALA A 85 -5.10 6.79 -21.37
N ILE A 86 -5.65 7.05 -20.18
CA ILE A 86 -6.98 6.59 -19.77
C ILE A 86 -7.83 7.80 -19.37
N PRO A 87 -8.93 8.09 -20.08
CA PRO A 87 -9.83 9.19 -19.70
C PRO A 87 -10.45 9.02 -18.30
N ASP A 88 -10.71 10.15 -17.66
CA ASP A 88 -11.45 10.27 -16.40
C ASP A 88 -10.78 9.65 -15.17
N LEU A 89 -9.51 9.24 -15.24
CA LEU A 89 -8.77 8.81 -14.05
C LEU A 89 -8.57 9.97 -13.08
N PHE A 90 -8.58 9.64 -11.78
CA PHE A 90 -8.23 10.59 -10.74
C PHE A 90 -7.30 9.96 -9.71
N VAL A 91 -6.43 10.79 -9.12
CA VAL A 91 -5.47 10.36 -8.09
C VAL A 91 -5.92 10.89 -6.73
N ASN A 92 -6.15 9.99 -5.79
CA ASN A 92 -6.51 10.38 -4.43
C ASN A 92 -5.30 10.95 -3.68
N GLY A 93 -5.47 12.16 -3.13
CA GLY A 93 -4.42 12.89 -2.42
C GLY A 93 -3.30 13.41 -3.32
N GLY A 94 -3.51 13.54 -4.63
CA GLY A 94 -2.51 14.03 -5.58
C GLY A 94 -1.99 15.43 -5.25
N GLU A 95 -2.84 16.30 -4.71
CA GLU A 95 -2.53 17.69 -4.33
C GLU A 95 -1.86 17.82 -2.95
N CYS A 96 -1.68 16.73 -2.22
CA CYS A 96 -1.15 16.74 -0.86
C CYS A 96 0.26 16.14 -0.80
N GLU A 97 1.01 16.52 0.23
CA GLU A 97 2.20 15.75 0.59
C GLU A 97 1.80 14.33 1.01
N ARG A 98 2.42 13.34 0.38
CA ARG A 98 2.12 11.92 0.60
C ARG A 98 3.37 11.06 0.48
N LEU A 99 3.24 9.82 0.89
CA LEU A 99 4.32 8.85 0.76
C LEU A 99 4.79 8.73 -0.70
N PRO A 100 6.10 8.70 -0.94
CA PRO A 100 6.65 8.70 -2.29
C PRO A 100 6.38 7.42 -3.09
N ASN A 101 6.10 6.33 -2.39
CA ASN A 101 5.99 4.99 -2.97
C ASN A 101 4.54 4.50 -3.15
N THR A 102 3.54 5.34 -2.90
CA THR A 102 2.14 4.92 -2.93
C THR A 102 1.31 5.83 -3.82
N SER A 103 0.52 5.23 -4.69
CA SER A 103 -0.50 5.90 -5.48
C SER A 103 -1.85 5.20 -5.28
N ASN A 104 -2.93 5.97 -5.16
CA ASN A 104 -4.28 5.45 -5.17
C ASN A 104 -5.03 6.11 -6.32
N ILE A 105 -5.42 5.32 -7.31
CA ILE A 105 -5.99 5.77 -8.57
C ILE A 105 -7.40 5.23 -8.71
N GLY A 106 -8.36 6.12 -8.99
CA GLY A 106 -9.73 5.77 -9.32
C GLY A 106 -9.91 5.55 -10.81
N PHE A 107 -10.64 4.50 -11.17
CA PHE A 107 -10.99 4.06 -12.53
C PHE A 107 -12.51 4.12 -12.71
N PRO A 108 -13.11 5.32 -12.96
CA PRO A 108 -14.54 5.47 -13.05
C PRO A 108 -15.19 4.52 -14.06
N GLY A 109 -16.34 3.96 -13.65
CA GLY A 109 -17.09 3.00 -14.44
C GLY A 109 -16.56 1.56 -14.38
N LEU A 110 -15.53 1.28 -13.56
CA LEU A 110 -15.01 -0.07 -13.36
C LEU A 110 -15.11 -0.47 -11.89
N ASP A 111 -15.39 -1.75 -11.64
CA ASP A 111 -15.25 -2.36 -10.33
C ASP A 111 -13.76 -2.68 -10.07
N ALA A 112 -13.22 -2.19 -8.96
CA ALA A 112 -11.80 -2.35 -8.62
C ALA A 112 -11.39 -3.81 -8.42
N HIS A 113 -12.29 -4.68 -7.93
CA HIS A 113 -11.98 -6.11 -7.75
C HIS A 113 -11.89 -6.82 -9.09
N ALA A 114 -12.82 -6.51 -10.02
CA ALA A 114 -12.75 -7.06 -11.37
C ALA A 114 -11.50 -6.59 -12.11
N LEU A 115 -11.13 -5.31 -11.96
CA LEU A 115 -9.91 -4.78 -12.55
C LEU A 115 -8.65 -5.41 -11.91
N LEU A 116 -8.63 -5.59 -10.58
CA LEU A 116 -7.53 -6.25 -9.87
C LEU A 116 -7.27 -7.66 -10.41
N VAL A 117 -8.32 -8.46 -10.63
CA VAL A 117 -8.19 -9.83 -11.18
C VAL A 117 -7.57 -9.80 -12.59
N ASN A 118 -8.03 -8.88 -13.45
CA ASN A 118 -7.46 -8.76 -14.80
C ASN A 118 -6.00 -8.28 -14.79
N LEU A 119 -5.63 -7.45 -13.82
CA LEU A 119 -4.24 -7.01 -13.63
C LEU A 119 -3.35 -8.13 -13.09
N ASP A 120 -3.85 -8.92 -12.14
CA ASP A 120 -3.15 -10.09 -11.59
C ASP A 120 -2.87 -11.14 -12.66
N GLU A 121 -3.84 -11.44 -13.54
CA GLU A 121 -3.64 -12.29 -14.71
C GLU A 121 -2.54 -11.76 -15.66
N ALA A 122 -2.34 -10.46 -15.71
CA ALA A 122 -1.25 -9.82 -16.47
C ALA A 122 0.06 -9.70 -15.67
N GLY A 123 0.13 -10.23 -14.44
CA GLY A 123 1.31 -10.17 -13.58
C GLY A 123 1.50 -8.82 -12.87
N ILE A 124 0.48 -7.97 -12.83
CA ILE A 124 0.52 -6.66 -12.16
C ILE A 124 -0.20 -6.75 -10.82
N CYS A 125 0.58 -6.79 -9.73
CA CYS A 125 0.05 -6.88 -8.36
C CYS A 125 -0.34 -5.51 -7.81
N VAL A 126 -1.62 -5.33 -7.49
CA VAL A 126 -2.20 -4.13 -6.90
C VAL A 126 -3.10 -4.48 -5.72
N SER A 127 -3.67 -3.50 -5.04
CA SER A 127 -4.64 -3.74 -3.98
C SER A 127 -5.92 -2.93 -4.20
N ALA A 128 -7.07 -3.58 -4.00
CA ALA A 128 -8.37 -2.92 -3.92
C ALA A 128 -8.78 -2.76 -2.45
N GLY A 129 -9.25 -1.59 -2.06
CA GLY A 129 -9.71 -1.31 -0.70
C GLY A 129 -8.64 -1.51 0.38
N SER A 130 -9.04 -1.98 1.55
CA SER A 130 -8.13 -2.37 2.64
C SER A 130 -7.70 -3.82 2.45
N ALA A 131 -6.41 -4.05 2.24
CA ALA A 131 -5.86 -5.41 2.07
C ALA A 131 -6.15 -6.38 3.25
N CYS A 132 -6.51 -5.84 4.43
CA CYS A 132 -6.85 -6.62 5.63
C CYS A 132 -8.34 -6.98 5.73
N HIS A 133 -9.20 -6.47 4.85
CA HIS A 133 -10.64 -6.70 4.85
C HIS A 133 -11.10 -7.48 3.60
N SER A 134 -10.32 -8.44 3.17
CA SER A 134 -10.54 -9.27 1.96
C SER A 134 -11.83 -10.12 1.96
N GLY A 135 -12.80 -9.81 2.82
CA GLY A 135 -14.09 -10.50 2.88
C GLY A 135 -15.31 -9.57 2.94
N ALA A 136 -15.14 -8.27 3.01
CA ALA A 136 -16.26 -7.33 3.09
C ALA A 136 -16.34 -6.49 1.80
N ALA A 137 -17.47 -6.55 1.13
CA ALA A 137 -17.82 -5.70 -0.03
C ALA A 137 -18.02 -4.21 0.35
N SER A 138 -17.40 -3.73 1.44
CA SER A 138 -17.54 -2.35 1.87
C SER A 138 -16.40 -1.49 1.34
N PRO A 139 -16.70 -0.28 0.82
CA PRO A 139 -15.69 0.69 0.38
C PRO A 139 -14.67 1.00 1.49
N SER A 140 -13.47 1.41 1.11
CA SER A 140 -12.43 1.81 2.06
C SER A 140 -12.91 2.97 2.93
N HIS A 141 -12.92 2.77 4.26
CA HIS A 141 -13.25 3.84 5.21
C HIS A 141 -12.28 5.03 5.12
N VAL A 142 -11.05 4.82 4.63
CA VAL A 142 -10.07 5.89 4.39
C VAL A 142 -10.54 6.76 3.23
N LEU A 143 -10.94 6.15 2.10
CA LEU A 143 -11.44 6.89 0.94
C LEU A 143 -12.76 7.61 1.25
N ALA A 144 -13.65 6.97 2.01
CA ALA A 144 -14.87 7.61 2.50
C ALA A 144 -14.56 8.84 3.39
N ALA A 145 -13.56 8.74 4.29
CA ALA A 145 -13.11 9.86 5.12
C ALA A 145 -12.44 10.99 4.30
N MET A 146 -11.92 10.68 3.11
CA MET A 146 -11.41 11.65 2.14
C MET A 146 -12.52 12.30 1.31
N GLY A 147 -13.79 11.89 1.50
CA GLY A 147 -14.94 12.49 0.83
C GLY A 147 -15.39 11.79 -0.45
N LEU A 148 -14.82 10.63 -0.79
CA LEU A 148 -15.25 9.86 -1.95
C LEU A 148 -16.62 9.23 -1.71
N SER A 149 -17.46 9.23 -2.74
CA SER A 149 -18.68 8.43 -2.76
C SER A 149 -18.37 6.92 -2.71
N PRO A 150 -19.32 6.09 -2.31
CA PRO A 150 -19.14 4.63 -2.34
C PRO A 150 -18.77 4.09 -3.73
N GLU A 151 -19.33 4.68 -4.78
CA GLU A 151 -19.05 4.31 -6.17
C GLU A 151 -17.60 4.65 -6.56
N GLU A 152 -17.17 5.89 -6.30
CA GLU A 152 -15.78 6.30 -6.53
C GLU A 152 -14.80 5.43 -5.74
N ALA A 153 -15.07 5.21 -4.44
CA ALA A 153 -14.21 4.39 -3.59
C ALA A 153 -14.12 2.92 -4.06
N SER A 154 -15.20 2.37 -4.64
CA SER A 154 -15.22 1.01 -5.20
C SER A 154 -14.46 0.86 -6.51
N SER A 155 -14.14 1.97 -7.18
CA SER A 155 -13.37 2.01 -8.42
C SER A 155 -11.86 2.18 -8.20
N CYS A 156 -11.40 2.31 -6.94
CA CYS A 156 -10.03 2.71 -6.63
C CYS A 156 -9.09 1.52 -6.42
N LEU A 157 -7.91 1.59 -7.05
CA LEU A 157 -6.79 0.68 -6.83
C LEU A 157 -5.60 1.40 -6.21
N ARG A 158 -4.89 0.71 -5.30
CA ARG A 158 -3.65 1.18 -4.72
C ARG A 158 -2.46 0.49 -5.36
N PHE A 159 -1.57 1.28 -5.91
CA PHE A 159 -0.26 0.89 -6.41
C PHE A 159 0.78 1.18 -5.33
N SER A 160 1.62 0.20 -5.01
CA SER A 160 2.67 0.33 -4.00
C SER A 160 4.01 -0.06 -4.62
N LEU A 161 4.90 0.91 -4.74
CA LEU A 161 6.22 0.74 -5.30
C LEU A 161 7.25 0.50 -4.19
N SER A 162 8.41 -0.01 -4.56
CA SER A 162 9.53 -0.21 -3.63
C SER A 162 10.86 0.13 -4.31
N THR A 163 11.94 -0.01 -3.56
CA THR A 163 13.31 0.12 -4.10
C THR A 163 13.66 -0.98 -5.12
N MET A 164 12.83 -2.00 -5.25
CA MET A 164 12.97 -3.08 -6.24
C MET A 164 12.19 -2.82 -7.52
N THR A 165 11.32 -1.81 -7.55
CA THR A 165 10.55 -1.44 -8.74
C THR A 165 11.46 -0.78 -9.75
N THR A 166 11.39 -1.23 -11.00
CA THR A 166 12.23 -0.77 -12.11
C THR A 166 11.49 0.15 -13.08
N GLU A 167 12.23 0.80 -13.98
CA GLU A 167 11.65 1.58 -15.09
C GLU A 167 10.87 0.68 -16.06
N GLU A 168 11.34 -0.54 -16.25
CA GLU A 168 10.71 -1.56 -17.10
C GLU A 168 9.35 -1.98 -16.52
N ASP A 169 9.24 -2.15 -15.20
CA ASP A 169 7.98 -2.44 -14.54
C ASP A 169 6.96 -1.32 -14.78
N ILE A 170 7.40 -0.06 -14.68
CA ILE A 170 6.53 1.08 -14.94
C ILE A 170 6.10 1.13 -16.39
N SER A 171 7.02 0.94 -17.33
CA SER A 171 6.72 0.89 -18.78
C SER A 171 5.72 -0.22 -19.09
N TYR A 172 5.90 -1.41 -18.52
CA TYR A 172 4.97 -2.52 -18.67
C TYR A 172 3.57 -2.17 -18.13
N CYS A 173 3.48 -1.56 -16.96
CA CYS A 173 2.21 -1.12 -16.37
C CYS A 173 1.50 -0.09 -17.26
N THR A 174 2.22 0.94 -17.72
CA THR A 174 1.63 2.04 -18.50
C THR A 174 1.24 1.63 -19.92
N GLU A 175 1.80 0.56 -20.46
CA GLU A 175 1.36 -0.05 -21.71
C GLU A 175 0.19 -1.03 -21.54
N THR A 176 0.18 -1.81 -20.44
CA THR A 176 -0.76 -2.93 -20.25
C THR A 176 -2.07 -2.49 -19.63
N ILE A 177 -2.03 -1.62 -18.62
CA ILE A 177 -3.23 -1.18 -17.89
C ILE A 177 -4.25 -0.50 -18.82
N PRO A 178 -3.87 0.44 -19.72
CA PRO A 178 -4.82 1.07 -20.63
C PRO A 178 -5.56 0.07 -21.54
N ARG A 179 -4.86 -0.96 -22.02
CA ARG A 179 -5.47 -2.01 -22.85
C ARG A 179 -6.51 -2.84 -22.09
N ILE A 180 -6.22 -3.14 -20.82
CA ILE A 180 -7.14 -3.88 -19.95
C ILE A 180 -8.37 -3.02 -19.66
N VAL A 181 -8.18 -1.76 -19.26
CA VAL A 181 -9.26 -0.81 -18.96
C VAL A 181 -10.18 -0.62 -20.17
N ASP A 182 -9.61 -0.39 -21.36
CA ASP A 182 -10.38 -0.22 -22.60
C ASP A 182 -11.21 -1.48 -22.92
N ARG A 183 -10.62 -2.67 -22.83
CA ARG A 183 -11.32 -3.94 -23.02
C ARG A 183 -12.48 -4.10 -22.03
N MET A 184 -12.27 -3.80 -20.75
CA MET A 184 -13.30 -3.91 -19.73
C MET A 184 -14.44 -2.92 -19.97
N ARG A 185 -14.14 -1.64 -20.28
CA ARG A 185 -15.15 -0.62 -20.56
C ARG A 185 -16.04 -0.97 -21.77
N ARG A 186 -15.45 -1.53 -22.84
CA ARG A 186 -16.21 -1.98 -24.03
C ARG A 186 -17.18 -3.12 -23.69
N ASN A 187 -16.77 -4.05 -22.87
CA ASN A 187 -17.63 -5.18 -22.48
C ASN A 187 -18.85 -4.75 -21.65
N PHE A 188 -18.73 -3.67 -20.87
CA PHE A 188 -19.86 -3.10 -20.12
C PHE A 188 -20.85 -2.35 -21.00
N ILE A 189 -20.43 -1.80 -22.15
CA ILE A 189 -21.32 -1.09 -23.09
C ILE A 189 -22.13 -2.08 -23.97
N SER A 190 -21.65 -3.31 -24.08
CA SER A 190 -22.24 -4.34 -24.96
C SER A 190 -23.19 -5.30 -24.22
N ALA A 191 -23.39 -5.16 -22.92
CA ALA A 191 -24.26 -5.96 -22.07
C ALA A 191 -25.48 -5.15 -21.61
#